data_57bbbf6243894502f1bc3c5442572c32
#
_entry.id   57bbbf6243894502f1bc3c5442572c32
#
_cell.length_a   1.000
_cell.length_b   1.000
_cell.length_c   1.000
_cell.angle_alpha   90.00
_cell.angle_beta   90.00
_cell.angle_gamma   90.00
#
_symmetry.space_group_name_H-M   'P 1'
#
loop_
_entity.id
_entity.type
_entity.pdbx_description
1 polymer ?
#
loop_
_entity_poly.entity_id
_entity_poly.type
_entity_poly.pdbx_seq_one_letter_code
_entity_poly.pdbx_strand_id
1 'polypeptide(L)'
;MNPLKRPAMEEENETLLSAKLQRTEDRPQPSAEDVRDTVSEESDDGYDSGELEASALEIEGLYLDTVNRASLDFDFEQLCSVSLSNNNVYACLVCGKYYQGRGKQTHAYFHSINEGHHVFINLRTLEVYVLPDNHKVDDKSLNDIKAAVRPTYSAEQVARLDSVSEDAYDLSGKRYIPGLVGLNRIKCSDYMNVVIQALAHVPPIRNALLLLPDLECKPPLVQRMANLVRKMWHPKLFKSHISPHELQQEIVNRSKRRFKLDSSGDAFELLTWLLNTLHMDLGGSRKSDSSVVYKAFRGELN
;
A
#
# COMPACT_ATOMS: atom_id res chain seq x y z
N MET A 1 0.49 -36.62 -45.51
CA MET A 1 0.92 -35.85 -44.34
C MET A 1 -0.26 -35.79 -43.39
N ASN A 2 -0.19 -36.50 -42.29
CA ASN A 2 -1.27 -36.66 -41.30
C ASN A 2 -1.21 -35.52 -40.29
N PRO A 3 -2.34 -34.86 -39.89
CA PRO A 3 -2.34 -33.90 -38.82
C PRO A 3 -2.29 -34.61 -37.45
N LEU A 4 -1.36 -34.18 -36.64
CA LEU A 4 -1.13 -34.61 -35.25
C LEU A 4 -2.37 -34.37 -34.40
N LYS A 5 -2.87 -35.42 -33.76
CA LYS A 5 -3.92 -35.39 -32.72
C LYS A 5 -3.35 -34.72 -31.46
N ARG A 6 -4.09 -33.74 -30.91
CA ARG A 6 -3.87 -33.16 -29.57
C ARG A 6 -4.11 -34.25 -28.50
N PRO A 7 -3.38 -34.20 -27.37
CA PRO A 7 -3.55 -35.21 -26.30
C PRO A 7 -4.82 -34.93 -25.49
N ALA A 8 -5.50 -36.04 -25.10
CA ALA A 8 -6.80 -36.09 -24.41
C ALA A 8 -6.86 -35.50 -22.99
N MET A 9 -5.80 -34.87 -22.49
CA MET A 9 -5.76 -34.27 -21.15
C MET A 9 -6.37 -32.86 -21.03
N GLU A 10 -6.60 -32.17 -22.16
CA GLU A 10 -7.22 -30.84 -22.11
C GLU A 10 -8.76 -30.90 -22.00
N GLU A 11 -9.40 -31.96 -22.54
CA GLU A 11 -10.86 -32.09 -22.47
C GLU A 11 -11.39 -32.50 -21.09
N GLU A 12 -10.61 -33.21 -20.26
CA GLU A 12 -11.01 -33.56 -18.89
C GLU A 12 -10.95 -32.36 -17.93
N ASN A 13 -10.07 -31.39 -18.16
CA ASN A 13 -9.98 -30.20 -17.32
C ASN A 13 -11.09 -29.20 -17.60
N GLU A 14 -11.58 -29.07 -18.83
CA GLU A 14 -12.70 -28.18 -19.15
C GLU A 14 -14.04 -28.71 -18.59
N THR A 15 -14.22 -30.02 -18.57
CA THR A 15 -15.42 -30.67 -18.02
C THR A 15 -15.49 -30.55 -16.49
N LEU A 16 -14.36 -30.60 -15.81
CA LEU A 16 -14.25 -30.40 -14.34
C LEU A 16 -14.45 -28.95 -13.91
N LEU A 17 -14.04 -27.98 -14.74
CA LEU A 17 -14.28 -26.57 -14.48
C LEU A 17 -15.76 -26.20 -14.66
N SER A 18 -16.41 -26.72 -15.69
CA SER A 18 -17.84 -26.51 -15.96
C SER A 18 -18.74 -27.11 -14.87
N ALA A 19 -18.40 -28.28 -14.34
CA ALA A 19 -19.14 -28.92 -13.25
C ALA A 19 -19.00 -28.20 -11.90
N LYS A 20 -17.88 -27.46 -11.68
CA LYS A 20 -17.71 -26.62 -10.48
C LYS A 20 -18.45 -25.30 -10.55
N LEU A 21 -18.63 -24.74 -11.73
CA LEU A 21 -19.41 -23.50 -11.94
C LEU A 21 -20.93 -23.70 -11.78
N GLN A 22 -21.46 -24.87 -12.15
CA GLN A 22 -22.90 -25.17 -12.00
C GLN A 22 -23.33 -25.49 -10.57
N ARG A 23 -22.41 -25.79 -9.63
CA ARG A 23 -22.73 -26.06 -8.21
C ARG A 23 -22.85 -24.80 -7.34
N THR A 24 -22.57 -23.61 -7.85
CA THR A 24 -22.64 -22.35 -7.10
C THR A 24 -23.94 -21.58 -7.31
N GLU A 25 -24.83 -22.00 -8.22
CA GLU A 25 -26.10 -21.29 -8.52
C GLU A 25 -27.30 -21.73 -7.68
N ASP A 26 -27.21 -22.81 -6.89
CA ASP A 26 -28.34 -23.34 -6.09
C ASP A 26 -28.25 -23.03 -4.58
N ARG A 27 -27.67 -21.90 -4.18
CA ARG A 27 -27.72 -21.47 -2.78
C ARG A 27 -28.71 -20.31 -2.63
N PRO A 28 -29.77 -20.44 -1.81
CA PRO A 28 -30.73 -19.34 -1.60
C PRO A 28 -30.02 -18.14 -0.98
N GLN A 29 -30.18 -16.97 -1.56
CA GLN A 29 -29.72 -15.70 -1.01
C GLN A 29 -30.55 -15.36 0.24
N PRO A 30 -29.90 -14.94 1.36
CA PRO A 30 -30.63 -14.40 2.49
C PRO A 30 -31.20 -13.02 2.13
N SER A 31 -32.45 -12.76 2.50
CA SER A 31 -33.19 -11.52 2.30
C SER A 31 -32.56 -10.36 3.10
N ALA A 32 -32.60 -9.16 2.53
CA ALA A 32 -31.93 -7.92 2.92
C ALA A 32 -32.50 -7.23 4.19
N GLU A 33 -33.01 -7.95 5.19
CA GLU A 33 -33.66 -7.33 6.35
C GLU A 33 -33.04 -7.63 7.74
N ASP A 34 -31.95 -8.39 7.83
CA ASP A 34 -31.35 -8.77 9.13
C ASP A 34 -29.88 -8.38 9.30
N VAL A 35 -29.51 -7.13 9.06
CA VAL A 35 -28.26 -6.57 9.59
C VAL A 35 -28.53 -5.17 10.14
N ARG A 36 -29.13 -5.10 11.31
CA ARG A 36 -29.01 -3.92 12.18
C ARG A 36 -27.76 -4.09 13.01
N ASP A 37 -26.72 -3.34 12.66
CA ASP A 37 -25.54 -3.16 13.49
C ASP A 37 -25.95 -2.54 14.84
N THR A 38 -25.98 -3.35 15.88
CA THR A 38 -25.94 -2.86 17.27
C THR A 38 -24.50 -2.54 17.59
N VAL A 39 -24.16 -1.26 17.51
CA VAL A 39 -22.99 -0.69 18.18
C VAL A 39 -23.29 -0.72 19.68
N SER A 40 -22.83 -1.73 20.38
CA SER A 40 -22.78 -1.71 21.83
C SER A 40 -21.50 -0.99 22.26
N GLU A 41 -21.67 0.22 22.77
CA GLU A 41 -20.70 0.87 23.65
C GLU A 41 -20.58 0.02 24.91
N GLU A 42 -19.50 -0.76 25.03
CA GLU A 42 -19.17 -1.43 26.28
C GLU A 42 -18.55 -0.41 27.24
N SER A 43 -19.25 -0.20 28.33
CA SER A 43 -18.87 0.58 29.48
C SER A 43 -17.59 0.03 30.13
N ASP A 44 -16.72 0.97 30.46
CA ASP A 44 -15.48 0.86 31.21
C ASP A 44 -15.81 0.44 32.68
N ASP A 45 -15.69 -0.84 32.97
CA ASP A 45 -15.70 -1.32 34.35
C ASP A 45 -14.26 -1.41 34.88
N GLY A 46 -13.98 -0.52 35.84
CA GLY A 46 -12.67 -0.33 36.44
C GLY A 46 -12.10 -1.59 37.08
N TYR A 47 -10.89 -1.94 36.63
CA TYR A 47 -10.00 -2.88 37.27
C TYR A 47 -8.77 -2.17 37.85
N ASP A 48 -8.39 -2.60 39.04
CA ASP A 48 -7.29 -2.10 39.86
C ASP A 48 -5.95 -2.01 39.10
N SER A 49 -5.39 -0.80 39.04
CA SER A 49 -4.28 -0.42 38.17
C SER A 49 -2.87 -0.74 38.65
N GLY A 50 -2.72 -1.36 39.82
CA GLY A 50 -1.41 -1.53 40.47
C GLY A 50 -0.63 -2.80 40.09
N GLU A 51 -1.29 -3.91 39.77
CA GLU A 51 -0.62 -5.16 39.37
C GLU A 51 -0.50 -5.34 37.85
N LEU A 52 -1.24 -4.55 37.06
CA LEU A 52 -1.22 -4.60 35.59
C LEU A 52 -0.03 -3.90 34.96
N GLU A 53 0.56 -2.88 35.61
CA GLU A 53 1.70 -2.14 35.05
C GLU A 53 3.00 -2.96 35.04
N ALA A 54 3.26 -3.79 36.02
CA ALA A 54 4.44 -4.66 36.07
C ALA A 54 4.37 -5.80 35.05
N SER A 55 3.20 -6.38 34.82
CA SER A 55 2.99 -7.41 33.80
C SER A 55 2.98 -6.85 32.37
N ALA A 56 2.55 -5.60 32.19
CA ALA A 56 2.55 -4.92 30.89
C ALA A 56 3.97 -4.66 30.36
N LEU A 57 4.91 -4.28 31.23
CA LEU A 57 6.32 -4.06 30.86
C LEU A 57 7.04 -5.36 30.44
N GLU A 58 6.66 -6.51 31.02
CA GLU A 58 7.19 -7.82 30.60
C GLU A 58 6.60 -8.30 29.26
N ILE A 59 5.38 -7.90 28.92
CA ILE A 59 4.71 -8.26 27.66
C ILE A 59 5.21 -7.40 26.49
N GLU A 60 5.64 -6.15 26.71
CA GLU A 60 6.07 -5.23 25.67
C GLU A 60 7.25 -5.75 24.81
N GLY A 61 8.13 -6.58 25.38
CA GLY A 61 9.25 -7.19 24.63
C GLY A 61 9.02 -8.62 24.15
N LEU A 62 7.98 -9.30 24.61
CA LEU A 62 7.88 -10.75 24.59
C LEU A 62 7.89 -11.41 23.21
N TYR A 63 7.48 -10.67 22.15
CA TYR A 63 7.41 -11.21 20.77
C TYR A 63 8.11 -10.35 19.74
N LEU A 64 8.81 -9.27 20.11
CA LEU A 64 9.44 -8.36 19.14
C LEU A 64 10.63 -9.00 18.43
N ASP A 65 11.25 -9.99 19.02
CA ASP A 65 12.30 -10.82 18.44
C ASP A 65 11.81 -11.70 17.27
N THR A 66 10.51 -11.99 17.21
CA THR A 66 9.89 -12.75 16.12
C THR A 66 9.64 -11.92 14.87
N VAL A 67 9.81 -10.59 14.92
CA VAL A 67 9.58 -9.69 13.80
C VAL A 67 10.57 -9.95 12.67
N ASN A 68 10.05 -10.37 11.52
CA ASN A 68 10.86 -10.73 10.35
C ASN A 68 10.72 -9.70 9.23
N ARG A 69 11.61 -8.70 9.21
CA ARG A 69 11.62 -7.63 8.22
C ARG A 69 11.79 -8.10 6.79
N ALA A 70 12.48 -9.23 6.57
CA ALA A 70 12.69 -9.79 5.25
C ALA A 70 11.39 -10.33 4.60
N SER A 71 10.41 -10.70 5.42
CA SER A 71 9.09 -11.16 4.97
C SER A 71 8.12 -10.01 4.72
N LEU A 72 8.47 -8.77 5.13
CA LEU A 72 7.57 -7.63 5.03
C LEU A 72 7.63 -7.00 3.64
N ASP A 73 6.48 -6.89 3.01
CA ASP A 73 6.30 -6.22 1.72
C ASP A 73 5.04 -5.36 1.76
N PHE A 74 5.22 -4.04 1.79
CA PHE A 74 4.14 -3.06 1.84
C PHE A 74 3.83 -2.44 0.46
N ASP A 75 4.25 -3.09 -0.61
CA ASP A 75 3.97 -2.66 -2.00
C ASP A 75 2.69 -3.29 -2.56
N PHE A 76 2.10 -4.23 -1.84
CA PHE A 76 0.82 -4.85 -2.21
C PHE A 76 -0.37 -4.03 -1.73
N GLU A 77 -1.51 -4.22 -2.40
CA GLU A 77 -2.77 -3.66 -1.95
C GLU A 77 -3.09 -4.10 -0.52
N GLN A 78 -3.56 -3.16 0.30
CA GLN A 78 -3.87 -3.39 1.71
C GLN A 78 -5.21 -4.12 1.86
N LEU A 79 -5.25 -5.36 1.39
CA LEU A 79 -6.43 -6.24 1.43
C LEU A 79 -6.18 -7.42 2.37
N CYS A 80 -7.19 -7.76 3.14
CA CYS A 80 -7.18 -8.98 3.95
C CYS A 80 -6.99 -10.22 3.07
N SER A 81 -6.06 -11.08 3.40
CA SER A 81 -5.76 -12.31 2.63
C SER A 81 -6.92 -13.34 2.64
N VAL A 82 -7.91 -13.16 3.50
CA VAL A 82 -9.05 -14.08 3.64
C VAL A 82 -10.34 -13.44 3.13
N SER A 83 -10.70 -12.25 3.63
CA SER A 83 -11.97 -11.59 3.30
C SER A 83 -11.90 -10.67 2.08
N LEU A 84 -10.70 -10.37 1.57
CA LEU A 84 -10.44 -9.37 0.52
C LEU A 84 -10.93 -7.96 0.85
N SER A 85 -11.28 -7.70 2.11
CA SER A 85 -11.70 -6.40 2.61
C SER A 85 -10.50 -5.50 2.85
N ASN A 86 -10.65 -4.21 2.56
CA ASN A 86 -9.67 -3.16 2.86
C ASN A 86 -9.95 -2.42 4.17
N ASN A 87 -11.00 -2.83 4.92
CA ASN A 87 -11.37 -2.19 6.16
C ASN A 87 -10.61 -2.78 7.35
N ASN A 88 -10.01 -1.91 8.16
CA ASN A 88 -9.31 -2.26 9.41
C ASN A 88 -8.30 -3.42 9.23
N VAL A 89 -7.35 -3.22 8.30
CA VAL A 89 -6.37 -4.24 7.91
C VAL A 89 -5.11 -4.12 8.76
N TYR A 90 -4.65 -5.27 9.23
CA TYR A 90 -3.42 -5.45 10.01
C TYR A 90 -2.43 -6.31 9.23
N ALA A 91 -1.17 -5.90 9.18
CA ALA A 91 -0.09 -6.74 8.66
C ALA A 91 0.55 -7.54 9.82
N CYS A 92 0.68 -8.84 9.63
CA CYS A 92 1.47 -9.69 10.52
C CYS A 92 2.96 -9.39 10.31
N LEU A 93 3.68 -8.97 11.34
CA LEU A 93 5.10 -8.61 11.24
C LEU A 93 6.03 -9.82 11.22
N VAL A 94 5.50 -11.04 11.33
CA VAL A 94 6.25 -12.29 11.24
C VAL A 94 6.25 -12.86 9.82
N CYS A 95 5.08 -12.94 9.15
CA CYS A 95 4.95 -13.53 7.82
C CYS A 95 4.60 -12.55 6.70
N GLY A 96 4.34 -11.27 7.01
CA GLY A 96 4.02 -10.24 6.02
C GLY A 96 2.61 -10.27 5.43
N LYS A 97 1.76 -11.24 5.81
CA LYS A 97 0.39 -11.34 5.31
C LYS A 97 -0.55 -10.36 6.00
N TYR A 98 -1.61 -9.95 5.29
CA TYR A 98 -2.58 -8.97 5.77
C TYR A 98 -3.87 -9.64 6.22
N TYR A 99 -4.41 -9.19 7.36
CA TYR A 99 -5.62 -9.75 7.96
C TYR A 99 -6.54 -8.64 8.48
N GLN A 100 -7.85 -8.87 8.39
CA GLN A 100 -8.85 -7.93 8.88
C GLN A 100 -9.09 -8.11 10.37
N GLY A 101 -9.13 -6.98 11.11
CA GLY A 101 -9.54 -6.90 12.50
C GLY A 101 -8.54 -7.52 13.48
N ARG A 102 -8.61 -7.12 14.76
CA ARG A 102 -7.78 -7.64 15.86
C ARG A 102 -8.59 -8.21 17.03
N GLY A 103 -9.90 -7.97 17.07
CA GLY A 103 -10.78 -8.48 18.11
C GLY A 103 -11.01 -9.99 18.03
N LYS A 104 -11.56 -10.56 19.06
CA LYS A 104 -11.96 -11.99 19.10
C LYS A 104 -12.80 -12.31 17.85
N GLN A 105 -12.57 -13.48 17.26
CA GLN A 105 -13.25 -13.98 16.04
C GLN A 105 -12.90 -13.24 14.72
N THR A 106 -11.87 -12.38 14.70
CA THR A 106 -11.37 -11.76 13.45
C THR A 106 -10.22 -12.55 12.85
N HIS A 107 -9.88 -12.25 11.58
CA HIS A 107 -8.86 -12.99 10.85
C HIS A 107 -7.44 -12.83 11.42
N ALA A 108 -7.06 -11.63 11.90
CA ALA A 108 -5.76 -11.45 12.55
C ALA A 108 -5.70 -12.19 13.89
N TYR A 109 -6.77 -12.19 14.66
CA TYR A 109 -6.87 -12.94 15.93
C TYR A 109 -6.69 -14.45 15.69
N PHE A 110 -7.41 -15.02 14.73
CA PHE A 110 -7.25 -16.44 14.41
C PHE A 110 -5.88 -16.78 13.88
N HIS A 111 -5.28 -15.90 13.05
CA HIS A 111 -3.91 -16.11 12.58
C HIS A 111 -2.90 -16.12 13.74
N SER A 112 -3.09 -15.26 14.74
CA SER A 112 -2.19 -15.24 15.90
C SER A 112 -2.22 -16.55 16.69
N ILE A 113 -3.38 -17.16 16.82
CA ILE A 113 -3.55 -18.43 17.57
C ILE A 113 -3.08 -19.63 16.74
N ASN A 114 -3.46 -19.69 15.46
CA ASN A 114 -3.23 -20.86 14.63
C ASN A 114 -1.77 -20.99 14.20
N GLU A 115 -1.11 -19.86 13.90
CA GLU A 115 0.26 -19.84 13.39
C GLU A 115 1.29 -19.42 14.45
N GLY A 116 0.85 -19.00 15.64
CA GLY A 116 1.73 -18.48 16.69
C GLY A 116 2.43 -17.16 16.31
N HIS A 117 1.80 -16.35 15.47
CA HIS A 117 2.33 -15.05 15.02
C HIS A 117 1.64 -13.94 15.80
N HIS A 118 2.36 -13.28 16.68
CA HIS A 118 1.74 -12.40 17.69
C HIS A 118 1.81 -10.91 17.37
N VAL A 119 2.77 -10.45 16.56
CA VAL A 119 2.98 -9.00 16.34
C VAL A 119 2.31 -8.54 15.05
N PHE A 120 1.43 -7.52 15.17
CA PHE A 120 0.64 -6.98 14.07
C PHE A 120 0.69 -5.46 14.04
N ILE A 121 0.81 -4.86 12.87
CA ILE A 121 0.69 -3.42 12.66
C ILE A 121 -0.61 -3.07 11.93
N ASN A 122 -1.34 -2.08 12.43
CA ASN A 122 -2.47 -1.51 11.71
C ASN A 122 -1.95 -0.66 10.56
N LEU A 123 -2.32 -0.98 9.32
CA LEU A 123 -1.80 -0.29 8.13
C LEU A 123 -2.30 1.16 7.98
N ARG A 124 -3.38 1.50 8.69
CA ARG A 124 -3.95 2.85 8.66
C ARG A 124 -3.45 3.73 9.81
N THR A 125 -3.45 3.22 11.05
CA THR A 125 -3.04 4.00 12.24
C THR A 125 -1.55 3.90 12.54
N LEU A 126 -0.84 2.91 11.97
CA LEU A 126 0.56 2.55 12.26
C LEU A 126 0.80 2.11 13.72
N GLU A 127 -0.26 1.80 14.44
CA GLU A 127 -0.17 1.25 15.78
C GLU A 127 0.13 -0.24 15.72
N VAL A 128 1.01 -0.69 16.61
CA VAL A 128 1.40 -2.09 16.71
C VAL A 128 0.72 -2.75 17.91
N TYR A 129 0.26 -3.97 17.72
CA TYR A 129 -0.44 -4.76 18.72
C TYR A 129 0.12 -6.17 18.81
N VAL A 130 0.15 -6.70 20.02
CA VAL A 130 0.41 -8.11 20.27
C VAL A 130 -0.93 -8.82 20.45
N LEU A 131 -1.17 -9.84 19.65
CA LEU A 131 -2.36 -10.67 19.67
C LEU A 131 -2.01 -12.08 20.20
N PRO A 132 -2.91 -12.78 20.89
CA PRO A 132 -4.35 -12.50 21.07
C PRO A 132 -4.69 -11.52 22.19
N ASP A 133 -3.73 -11.10 23.04
CA ASP A 133 -3.96 -10.29 24.23
C ASP A 133 -4.39 -8.86 23.93
N ASN A 134 -4.30 -8.45 22.66
CA ASN A 134 -4.69 -7.13 22.17
C ASN A 134 -3.91 -5.96 22.81
N HIS A 135 -2.68 -6.23 23.25
CA HIS A 135 -1.81 -5.25 23.89
C HIS A 135 -1.17 -4.34 22.84
N LYS A 136 -1.21 -3.02 23.08
CA LYS A 136 -0.55 -2.03 22.20
C LYS A 136 0.92 -1.90 22.57
N VAL A 137 1.79 -1.96 21.59
CA VAL A 137 3.26 -1.82 21.75
C VAL A 137 3.75 -0.56 21.06
N ASP A 138 4.52 0.25 21.76
CA ASP A 138 5.20 1.42 21.21
C ASP A 138 6.71 1.33 21.45
N ASP A 139 7.40 0.56 20.62
CA ASP A 139 8.84 0.39 20.65
C ASP A 139 9.53 1.11 19.49
N LYS A 140 10.66 1.77 19.78
CA LYS A 140 11.46 2.50 18.79
C LYS A 140 12.06 1.60 17.72
N SER A 141 12.26 0.30 18.02
CA SER A 141 12.76 -0.69 17.05
C SER A 141 11.80 -0.92 15.87
N LEU A 142 10.52 -0.55 16.02
CA LEU A 142 9.50 -0.67 14.99
C LEU A 142 9.32 0.58 14.12
N ASN A 143 10.08 1.64 14.37
CA ASN A 143 9.96 2.89 13.63
C ASN A 143 10.38 2.76 12.15
N ASP A 144 11.29 1.86 11.85
CA ASP A 144 11.67 1.51 10.48
C ASP A 144 10.49 0.87 9.71
N ILE A 145 9.73 0.00 10.37
CA ILE A 145 8.54 -0.63 9.79
C ILE A 145 7.43 0.40 9.58
N LYS A 146 7.15 1.25 10.60
CA LYS A 146 6.18 2.35 10.49
C LYS A 146 6.53 3.27 9.31
N ALA A 147 7.82 3.60 9.16
CA ALA A 147 8.33 4.41 8.05
C ALA A 147 8.25 3.69 6.69
N ALA A 148 8.45 2.36 6.63
CA ALA A 148 8.30 1.58 5.41
C ALA A 148 6.84 1.50 4.93
N VAL A 149 5.87 1.42 5.87
CA VAL A 149 4.43 1.45 5.55
C VAL A 149 4.02 2.82 5.02
N ARG A 150 4.39 3.88 5.72
CA ARG A 150 4.01 5.27 5.38
C ARG A 150 5.15 6.23 5.65
N PRO A 151 6.02 6.47 4.65
CA PRO A 151 7.11 7.44 4.79
C PRO A 151 6.56 8.87 5.00
N THR A 152 7.13 9.58 5.96
CA THR A 152 6.83 10.99 6.26
C THR A 152 8.08 11.83 6.12
N TYR A 153 7.92 13.10 5.73
CA TYR A 153 9.02 14.03 5.51
C TYR A 153 8.76 15.36 6.22
N SER A 154 9.82 15.91 6.83
CA SER A 154 9.82 17.29 7.28
C SER A 154 10.25 18.23 6.15
N ALA A 155 9.87 19.52 6.27
CA ALA A 155 10.30 20.55 5.32
C ALA A 155 11.84 20.66 5.23
N GLU A 156 12.54 20.47 6.35
CA GLU A 156 14.01 20.50 6.42
C GLU A 156 14.64 19.32 5.66
N GLN A 157 14.06 18.12 5.78
CA GLN A 157 14.51 16.95 5.03
C GLN A 157 14.36 17.17 3.53
N VAL A 158 13.20 17.69 3.10
CA VAL A 158 12.93 17.95 1.68
C VAL A 158 13.87 19.02 1.12
N ALA A 159 14.19 20.07 1.88
CA ALA A 159 15.11 21.12 1.44
C ALA A 159 16.56 20.60 1.23
N ARG A 160 16.95 19.51 1.88
CA ARG A 160 18.29 18.90 1.76
C ARG A 160 18.40 17.90 0.62
N LEU A 161 17.29 17.40 0.06
CA LEU A 161 17.32 16.32 -0.95
C LEU A 161 18.15 16.64 -2.19
N ASP A 162 18.23 17.92 -2.58
CA ASP A 162 18.98 18.32 -3.77
C ASP A 162 20.47 18.64 -3.47
N SER A 163 20.84 18.80 -2.20
CA SER A 163 22.18 19.17 -1.79
C SER A 163 23.01 17.99 -1.30
N VAL A 164 22.39 16.92 -0.84
CA VAL A 164 23.08 15.75 -0.25
C VAL A 164 22.56 14.49 -0.94
N SER A 165 23.46 13.83 -1.67
CA SER A 165 23.21 12.48 -2.18
C SER A 165 23.87 11.49 -1.22
N GLU A 166 23.08 10.86 -0.36
CA GLU A 166 23.56 9.82 0.56
C GLU A 166 23.25 8.44 0.00
N ASP A 167 24.23 7.55 0.12
CA ASP A 167 24.02 6.14 -0.18
C ASP A 167 23.15 5.50 0.90
N ALA A 168 22.16 4.74 0.48
CA ALA A 168 21.34 3.92 1.34
C ALA A 168 21.53 2.43 1.04
N TYR A 169 21.20 1.59 2.00
CA TYR A 169 21.31 0.13 1.86
C TYR A 169 19.99 -0.52 2.22
N ASP A 170 19.57 -1.49 1.40
CA ASP A 170 18.40 -2.31 1.69
C ASP A 170 18.72 -3.42 2.72
N LEU A 171 17.73 -4.22 3.10
CA LEU A 171 17.93 -5.31 4.08
C LEU A 171 18.91 -6.39 3.61
N SER A 172 19.16 -6.52 2.31
CA SER A 172 20.15 -7.44 1.74
C SER A 172 21.56 -6.87 1.69
N GLY A 173 21.75 -5.61 2.11
CA GLY A 173 23.01 -4.88 2.01
C GLY A 173 23.28 -4.31 0.62
N LYS A 174 22.30 -4.33 -0.30
CA LYS A 174 22.44 -3.76 -1.62
C LYS A 174 22.32 -2.23 -1.54
N ARG A 175 23.34 -1.55 -2.07
CA ARG A 175 23.37 -0.09 -2.16
C ARG A 175 22.32 0.45 -3.12
N TYR A 176 21.64 1.50 -2.77
CA TYR A 176 20.80 2.32 -3.62
C TYR A 176 20.93 3.81 -3.29
N ILE A 177 20.46 4.67 -4.17
CA ILE A 177 20.39 6.11 -3.94
C ILE A 177 18.93 6.50 -3.82
N PRO A 178 18.47 7.13 -2.71
CA PRO A 178 17.11 7.65 -2.58
C PRO A 178 16.74 8.54 -3.76
N GLY A 179 15.56 8.34 -4.30
CA GLY A 179 15.11 8.97 -5.54
C GLY A 179 15.47 8.18 -6.81
N LEU A 180 16.62 7.50 -6.87
CA LEU A 180 17.05 6.70 -8.03
C LEU A 180 16.75 5.21 -7.82
N VAL A 181 15.56 4.90 -7.34
CA VAL A 181 15.09 3.54 -7.07
C VAL A 181 14.36 2.99 -8.29
N GLY A 182 14.62 1.72 -8.63
CA GLY A 182 13.96 1.06 -9.75
C GLY A 182 12.48 0.84 -9.50
N LEU A 183 11.64 1.05 -10.50
CA LEU A 183 10.24 0.68 -10.48
C LEU A 183 10.03 -0.67 -11.17
N ASN A 184 9.29 -1.57 -10.52
CA ASN A 184 8.94 -2.86 -11.09
C ASN A 184 8.15 -2.69 -12.38
N ARG A 185 8.54 -3.43 -13.42
CA ARG A 185 7.78 -3.50 -14.66
C ARG A 185 6.61 -4.49 -14.49
N ILE A 186 5.39 -4.00 -14.68
CA ILE A 186 4.18 -4.81 -14.64
C ILE A 186 3.68 -4.95 -16.08
N LYS A 187 3.81 -6.12 -16.66
CA LYS A 187 3.46 -6.40 -18.07
C LYS A 187 4.16 -5.40 -19.02
N CYS A 188 3.39 -4.58 -19.74
CA CYS A 188 3.87 -3.58 -20.70
C CYS A 188 3.80 -2.13 -20.16
N SER A 189 4.03 -1.95 -18.85
CA SER A 189 3.88 -0.66 -18.16
C SER A 189 5.13 0.23 -18.16
N ASP A 190 6.14 -0.07 -18.95
CA ASP A 190 7.39 0.68 -19.06
C ASP A 190 7.16 2.17 -19.41
N TYR A 191 6.23 2.48 -20.32
CA TYR A 191 5.85 3.85 -20.64
C TYR A 191 5.27 4.62 -19.45
N MET A 192 4.55 3.93 -18.55
CA MET A 192 4.07 4.54 -17.28
C MET A 192 5.22 4.79 -16.32
N ASN A 193 6.13 3.83 -16.17
CA ASN A 193 7.28 3.95 -15.28
C ASN A 193 8.18 5.12 -15.68
N VAL A 194 8.41 5.33 -16.96
CA VAL A 194 9.21 6.47 -17.47
C VAL A 194 8.58 7.81 -17.05
N VAL A 195 7.26 7.95 -17.22
CA VAL A 195 6.54 9.19 -16.85
C VAL A 195 6.57 9.40 -15.33
N ILE A 196 6.35 8.35 -14.55
CA ILE A 196 6.38 8.41 -13.08
C ILE A 196 7.77 8.81 -12.59
N GLN A 197 8.82 8.17 -13.10
CA GLN A 197 10.21 8.49 -12.77
C GLN A 197 10.54 9.95 -13.12
N ALA A 198 10.18 10.41 -14.30
CA ALA A 198 10.43 11.80 -14.71
C ALA A 198 9.74 12.80 -13.76
N LEU A 199 8.45 12.59 -13.45
CA LEU A 199 7.70 13.49 -12.57
C LEU A 199 8.19 13.46 -11.11
N ALA A 200 8.63 12.30 -10.62
CA ALA A 200 9.20 12.16 -9.28
C ALA A 200 10.52 12.93 -9.07
N HIS A 201 11.18 13.32 -10.17
CA HIS A 201 12.42 14.09 -10.17
C HIS A 201 12.25 15.57 -10.49
N VAL A 202 11.03 16.04 -10.76
CA VAL A 202 10.73 17.47 -10.91
C VAL A 202 10.60 18.10 -9.53
N PRO A 203 11.58 18.92 -9.03
CA PRO A 203 11.63 19.35 -7.65
C PRO A 203 10.34 20.01 -7.12
N PRO A 204 9.66 20.92 -7.86
CA PRO A 204 8.42 21.51 -7.36
C PRO A 204 7.31 20.47 -7.13
N ILE A 205 7.18 19.48 -8.02
CA ILE A 205 6.16 18.42 -7.89
C ILE A 205 6.54 17.45 -6.79
N ARG A 206 7.79 16.96 -6.80
CA ARG A 206 8.32 16.08 -5.76
C ARG A 206 8.10 16.67 -4.38
N ASN A 207 8.56 17.90 -4.15
CA ASN A 207 8.49 18.55 -2.84
C ASN A 207 7.03 18.74 -2.39
N ALA A 208 6.14 19.11 -3.29
CA ALA A 208 4.72 19.23 -2.99
C ALA A 208 4.10 17.87 -2.58
N LEU A 209 4.44 16.77 -3.25
CA LEU A 209 3.92 15.44 -2.93
C LEU A 209 4.51 14.88 -1.62
N LEU A 210 5.80 15.16 -1.35
CA LEU A 210 6.45 14.75 -0.10
C LEU A 210 5.83 15.45 1.11
N LEU A 211 5.55 16.74 1.00
CA LEU A 211 5.02 17.59 2.09
C LEU A 211 3.49 17.67 2.13
N LEU A 212 2.78 16.96 1.23
CA LEU A 212 1.33 17.06 1.13
C LEU A 212 0.65 16.65 2.44
N PRO A 213 -0.08 17.58 3.12
CA PRO A 213 -0.80 17.26 4.34
C PRO A 213 -2.09 16.49 4.01
N ASP A 214 -2.66 15.84 5.04
CA ASP A 214 -3.98 15.19 4.99
C ASP A 214 -4.19 14.31 3.75
N LEU A 215 -3.20 13.45 3.49
CA LEU A 215 -3.17 12.63 2.28
C LEU A 215 -4.43 11.77 2.14
N GLU A 216 -5.00 11.30 3.24
CA GLU A 216 -6.22 10.48 3.25
C GLU A 216 -7.46 11.22 2.71
N CYS A 217 -7.47 12.55 2.79
CA CYS A 217 -8.55 13.40 2.27
C CYS A 217 -8.37 13.78 0.79
N LYS A 218 -7.26 13.41 0.15
CA LYS A 218 -7.00 13.75 -1.26
C LYS A 218 -7.62 12.72 -2.22
N PRO A 219 -7.84 13.09 -3.49
CA PRO A 219 -8.28 12.13 -4.51
C PRO A 219 -7.31 10.93 -4.63
N PRO A 220 -7.82 9.71 -4.95
CA PRO A 220 -7.01 8.48 -4.96
C PRO A 220 -5.74 8.56 -5.82
N LEU A 221 -5.79 9.21 -6.98
CA LEU A 221 -4.62 9.37 -7.84
C LEU A 221 -3.50 10.15 -7.15
N VAL A 222 -3.84 11.25 -6.48
CA VAL A 222 -2.87 12.07 -5.71
C VAL A 222 -2.32 11.27 -4.54
N GLN A 223 -3.16 10.54 -3.82
CA GLN A 223 -2.73 9.69 -2.71
C GLN A 223 -1.69 8.68 -3.15
N ARG A 224 -1.98 7.91 -4.22
CA ARG A 224 -1.09 6.84 -4.72
C ARG A 224 0.19 7.40 -5.31
N MET A 225 0.11 8.54 -6.01
CA MET A 225 1.29 9.23 -6.54
C MET A 225 2.18 9.73 -5.40
N ALA A 226 1.62 10.39 -4.38
CA ALA A 226 2.38 10.87 -3.24
C ALA A 226 3.01 9.72 -2.43
N ASN A 227 2.27 8.63 -2.17
CA ASN A 227 2.80 7.47 -1.49
C ASN A 227 3.97 6.83 -2.24
N LEU A 228 3.85 6.69 -3.56
CA LEU A 228 4.92 6.14 -4.38
C LEU A 228 6.16 7.04 -4.36
N VAL A 229 6.00 8.36 -4.56
CA VAL A 229 7.10 9.34 -4.52
C VAL A 229 7.76 9.35 -3.13
N ARG A 230 6.99 9.30 -2.05
CA ARG A 230 7.51 9.20 -0.69
C ARG A 230 8.35 7.94 -0.48
N LYS A 231 7.91 6.78 -0.99
CA LYS A 231 8.71 5.56 -0.95
C LYS A 231 9.98 5.70 -1.79
N MET A 232 9.91 6.24 -3.01
CA MET A 232 11.07 6.39 -3.90
C MET A 232 12.21 7.22 -3.28
N TRP A 233 11.87 8.23 -2.51
CA TRP A 233 12.84 9.13 -1.87
C TRP A 233 13.23 8.72 -0.44
N HIS A 234 12.71 7.60 0.07
CA HIS A 234 12.96 7.17 1.45
C HIS A 234 14.36 6.54 1.59
N PRO A 235 15.15 6.96 2.62
CA PRO A 235 16.51 6.47 2.81
C PRO A 235 16.58 5.08 3.47
N LYS A 236 15.46 4.51 3.89
CA LYS A 236 15.39 3.20 4.57
C LYS A 236 14.35 2.31 3.92
N LEU A 237 14.67 1.80 2.74
CA LEU A 237 13.84 0.82 2.05
C LEU A 237 14.24 -0.60 2.45
N PHE A 238 13.27 -1.49 2.57
CA PHE A 238 13.53 -2.92 2.77
C PHE A 238 14.05 -3.59 1.51
N LYS A 239 13.72 -3.05 0.33
CA LYS A 239 14.14 -3.51 -1.00
C LYS A 239 14.66 -2.33 -1.82
N SER A 240 15.64 -2.59 -2.69
CA SER A 240 16.19 -1.58 -3.61
C SER A 240 15.31 -1.31 -4.85
N HIS A 241 14.06 -1.74 -4.86
CA HIS A 241 13.08 -1.51 -5.92
C HIS A 241 11.68 -1.40 -5.31
N ILE A 242 10.76 -0.74 -6.02
CA ILE A 242 9.40 -0.44 -5.55
C ILE A 242 8.39 -0.87 -6.62
N SER A 243 7.23 -1.39 -6.19
CA SER A 243 6.14 -1.69 -7.10
C SER A 243 5.22 -0.48 -7.27
N PRO A 244 5.03 0.04 -8.50
CA PRO A 244 4.11 1.13 -8.80
C PRO A 244 2.67 0.65 -9.01
N HIS A 245 2.34 -0.59 -8.66
CA HIS A 245 1.09 -1.27 -9.02
C HIS A 245 -0.16 -0.47 -8.68
N GLU A 246 -0.29 0.01 -7.45
CA GLU A 246 -1.46 0.78 -7.00
C GLU A 246 -1.69 2.04 -7.82
N LEU A 247 -0.62 2.79 -8.12
CA LEU A 247 -0.71 3.99 -8.95
C LEU A 247 -1.07 3.65 -10.40
N GLN A 248 -0.45 2.63 -10.97
CA GLN A 248 -0.72 2.21 -12.34
C GLN A 248 -2.16 1.72 -12.48
N GLN A 249 -2.67 0.96 -11.51
CA GLN A 249 -4.06 0.50 -11.49
C GLN A 249 -5.04 1.69 -11.41
N GLU A 250 -4.73 2.71 -10.61
CA GLU A 250 -5.53 3.93 -10.53
C GLU A 250 -5.53 4.70 -11.87
N ILE A 251 -4.38 4.80 -12.54
CA ILE A 251 -4.27 5.39 -13.88
C ILE A 251 -5.18 4.66 -14.86
N VAL A 252 -5.15 3.33 -14.88
CA VAL A 252 -6.02 2.51 -15.75
C VAL A 252 -7.49 2.78 -15.46
N ASN A 253 -7.89 2.76 -14.20
CA ASN A 253 -9.29 2.94 -13.78
C ASN A 253 -9.79 4.36 -14.13
N ARG A 254 -9.04 5.39 -13.73
CA ARG A 254 -9.44 6.78 -13.90
C ARG A 254 -9.39 7.25 -15.35
N SER A 255 -8.50 6.70 -16.16
CA SER A 255 -8.45 6.95 -17.60
C SER A 255 -9.50 6.16 -18.37
N LYS A 256 -10.38 5.40 -17.70
CA LYS A 256 -11.36 4.50 -18.33
C LYS A 256 -10.71 3.52 -19.30
N ARG A 257 -9.57 2.94 -18.89
CA ARG A 257 -8.74 2.02 -19.69
C ARG A 257 -8.14 2.61 -20.97
N ARG A 258 -8.01 3.92 -21.06
CA ARG A 258 -7.25 4.57 -22.15
C ARG A 258 -5.80 4.14 -22.11
N PHE A 259 -5.19 4.12 -20.92
CA PHE A 259 -3.88 3.55 -20.65
C PHE A 259 -4.04 2.17 -20.03
N LYS A 260 -3.31 1.18 -20.56
CA LYS A 260 -3.44 -0.23 -20.16
C LYS A 260 -2.10 -0.78 -19.70
N LEU A 261 -2.14 -1.81 -18.84
CA LEU A 261 -0.93 -2.52 -18.40
C LEU A 261 -0.51 -3.62 -19.38
N ASP A 262 -1.44 -4.17 -20.13
CA ASP A 262 -1.26 -5.32 -21.02
C ASP A 262 -0.82 -4.94 -22.45
N SER A 263 -0.77 -3.66 -22.77
CA SER A 263 -0.30 -3.12 -24.04
C SER A 263 0.60 -1.90 -23.82
N SER A 264 1.56 -1.70 -24.71
CA SER A 264 2.36 -0.47 -24.74
C SER A 264 1.48 0.75 -25.03
N GLY A 265 1.84 1.89 -24.48
CA GLY A 265 1.15 3.16 -24.66
C GLY A 265 2.13 4.29 -24.98
N ASP A 266 1.59 5.45 -25.36
CA ASP A 266 2.38 6.66 -25.60
C ASP A 266 2.65 7.37 -24.25
N ALA A 267 3.93 7.53 -23.93
CA ALA A 267 4.38 8.17 -22.71
C ALA A 267 4.03 9.67 -22.66
N PHE A 268 4.06 10.37 -23.82
CA PHE A 268 3.72 11.79 -23.88
C PHE A 268 2.22 12.01 -23.68
N GLU A 269 1.40 11.14 -24.27
CA GLU A 269 -0.04 11.17 -24.08
C GLU A 269 -0.41 10.94 -22.62
N LEU A 270 0.23 9.95 -21.96
CA LEU A 270 0.07 9.70 -20.53
C LEU A 270 0.53 10.88 -19.69
N LEU A 271 1.71 11.46 -19.98
CA LEU A 271 2.23 12.62 -19.25
C LEU A 271 1.24 13.78 -19.29
N THR A 272 0.73 14.12 -20.48
CA THR A 272 -0.23 15.20 -20.67
C THR A 272 -1.52 14.96 -19.89
N TRP A 273 -2.05 13.74 -19.95
CA TRP A 273 -3.24 13.36 -19.21
C TRP A 273 -3.02 13.41 -17.69
N LEU A 274 -1.89 12.88 -17.23
CA LEU A 274 -1.55 12.80 -15.81
C LEU A 274 -1.34 14.19 -15.21
N LEU A 275 -0.62 15.09 -15.89
CA LEU A 275 -0.44 16.47 -15.46
C LEU A 275 -1.77 17.22 -15.34
N ASN A 276 -2.65 17.10 -16.35
CA ASN A 276 -3.97 17.71 -16.31
C ASN A 276 -4.83 17.15 -15.16
N THR A 277 -4.78 15.84 -14.94
CA THR A 277 -5.57 15.21 -13.88
C THR A 277 -5.05 15.60 -12.49
N LEU A 278 -3.73 15.59 -12.29
CA LEU A 278 -3.11 16.03 -11.03
C LEU A 278 -3.37 17.52 -10.76
N HIS A 279 -3.34 18.35 -11.82
CA HIS A 279 -3.69 19.76 -11.70
C HIS A 279 -5.10 19.97 -11.13
N MET A 280 -6.09 19.29 -11.68
CA MET A 280 -7.47 19.36 -11.21
C MET A 280 -7.64 18.80 -9.80
N ASP A 281 -7.02 17.67 -9.52
CA ASP A 281 -7.11 16.99 -8.22
C ASP A 281 -6.44 17.76 -7.08
N LEU A 282 -5.43 18.57 -7.39
CA LEU A 282 -4.78 19.47 -6.43
C LEU A 282 -5.51 20.82 -6.28
N GLY A 283 -6.74 20.92 -6.76
CA GLY A 283 -7.55 22.13 -6.69
C GLY A 283 -7.18 23.20 -7.72
N GLY A 284 -6.50 22.78 -8.78
CA GLY A 284 -6.11 23.65 -9.88
C GLY A 284 -7.30 24.19 -10.65
N SER A 285 -7.15 25.38 -11.22
CA SER A 285 -8.13 26.04 -12.07
C SER A 285 -7.42 26.66 -13.28
N ARG A 286 -8.18 27.25 -14.20
CA ARG A 286 -7.62 27.95 -15.36
C ARG A 286 -6.82 29.22 -14.99
N LYS A 287 -6.88 29.65 -13.71
CA LYS A 287 -6.09 30.79 -13.22
C LYS A 287 -4.62 30.42 -13.13
N SER A 288 -3.72 31.34 -13.47
CA SER A 288 -2.29 31.16 -13.26
C SER A 288 -2.00 30.89 -11.79
N ASP A 289 -0.96 30.11 -11.52
CA ASP A 289 -0.49 29.75 -10.18
C ASP A 289 -1.48 28.98 -9.28
N SER A 290 -2.55 28.45 -9.86
CA SER A 290 -3.58 27.73 -9.10
C SER A 290 -3.15 26.38 -8.54
N SER A 291 -2.08 25.78 -9.08
CA SER A 291 -1.49 24.52 -8.56
C SER A 291 0.01 24.48 -8.79
N VAL A 292 0.69 23.57 -8.07
CA VAL A 292 2.13 23.30 -8.29
C VAL A 292 2.42 22.80 -9.69
N VAL A 293 1.52 22.03 -10.31
CA VAL A 293 1.66 21.53 -11.68
C VAL A 293 1.68 22.70 -12.66
N TYR A 294 0.78 23.66 -12.47
CA TYR A 294 0.69 24.84 -13.30
C TYR A 294 1.95 25.71 -13.19
N LYS A 295 2.45 25.92 -11.97
CA LYS A 295 3.70 26.66 -11.72
C LYS A 295 4.92 26.02 -12.35
N ALA A 296 4.97 24.67 -12.37
CA ALA A 296 6.12 23.94 -12.87
C ALA A 296 6.15 23.77 -14.40
N PHE A 297 4.99 23.68 -15.06
CA PHE A 297 4.91 23.26 -16.46
C PHE A 297 4.25 24.28 -17.40
N ARG A 298 3.61 25.31 -16.89
CA ARG A 298 3.05 26.36 -17.77
C ARG A 298 4.13 27.32 -18.20
N GLY A 299 4.35 27.38 -19.52
CA GLY A 299 5.11 28.44 -20.17
C GLY A 299 4.21 29.60 -20.60
N GLU A 300 4.73 30.81 -20.61
CA GLU A 300 4.13 31.97 -21.26
C GLU A 300 4.89 32.26 -22.54
N LEU A 301 4.17 32.36 -23.66
CA LEU A 301 4.74 32.78 -24.95
C LEU A 301 4.62 34.31 -25.00
N ASN A 302 5.76 35.00 -25.05
CA ASN A 302 5.84 36.44 -25.29
C ASN A 302 5.88 36.72 -26.79
#